data_69b76d5c9b14636d6fd6c1e077c0b366
#
_entry.id   69b76d5c9b14636d6fd6c1e077c0b366
#
_cell.length_a   1.000
_cell.length_b   1.000
_cell.length_c   1.000
_cell.angle_alpha   90.00
_cell.angle_beta   90.00
_cell.angle_gamma   90.00
#
_symmetry.space_group_name_H-M   'P 1'
#
loop_
_entity.id
_entity.type
_entity.pdbx_description
1 polymer ?
#
loop_
_entity_poly.entity_id
_entity_poly.type
_entity_poly.pdbx_seq_one_letter_code
_entity_poly.pdbx_strand_id
1 'polypeptide(L)'
;RDIQPQTVGKFCFLYRLTYMQNSQQNNKRIAKNTILLYVRMILVMGVTLYTSRIILRALGVSDYGIYNVVGGVVSMFGFINTSLGRASSRFITYALGKGDKEELQKIFNCVVTIHYLIALIVLVLAETIGLWFVTEKLVIPEGRETAAFWVYQSSVLAAFIMLASTPFNGLIIAHERMGAFAYISIFETLSKLLICFLLFIIPFDRLIVYSVLIVLTQTVVRLLYTFYCNKHFEESHYKLVWDKEKSKKIFAYAGWTMNGELAIVGYTQGLNILLNLFFGPVVNASRGIAVQVQGAVMQFFKNFQVAVRPQIIKSYAQGDFSYMHKLVLSCSRYSFYLMLIVSLPVLFQTEYILKLWLGTVPNHCVAFIQIMMFVGMNYTFNTPTTMALHATGNIKRFQIIEGTMLLSVVPVAYILLKYFHISPESVFITYFFIEIVTQIVRVIIIYPMVKMPISYYFTKVMWPIVKVCSLVWIPPLLVNISIPHQGFIKLIVMCIVCVLSTMVCVYVLGMNVSEREFMVKKVKAFKGKFWMK
;
A
#
# COMPACT_ATOMS: atom_id res chain seq x y z
N ARG A 1 10.83 52.69 -17.77
CA ARG A 1 10.53 52.04 -19.08
C ARG A 1 9.25 51.25 -18.86
N ASP A 2 8.15 51.78 -19.40
CA ASP A 2 6.79 51.23 -19.25
C ASP A 2 6.68 49.92 -20.01
N ILE A 3 6.48 48.82 -19.26
CA ILE A 3 6.13 47.54 -19.85
C ILE A 3 4.64 47.60 -20.21
N GLN A 4 4.32 47.56 -21.50
CA GLN A 4 2.95 47.67 -22.01
C GLN A 4 2.05 46.59 -21.40
N PRO A 5 0.83 46.92 -20.95
CA PRO A 5 -0.12 45.99 -20.32
C PRO A 5 -0.49 44.76 -21.18
N GLN A 6 -0.35 44.89 -22.51
CA GLN A 6 -0.63 43.78 -23.45
C GLN A 6 0.39 42.64 -23.41
N THR A 7 1.67 42.93 -23.05
CA THR A 7 2.71 41.89 -22.90
C THR A 7 2.51 41.05 -21.64
N VAL A 8 2.07 41.64 -20.55
CA VAL A 8 1.79 40.96 -19.29
C VAL A 8 0.59 40.00 -19.45
N GLY A 9 -0.46 40.42 -20.17
CA GLY A 9 -1.64 39.58 -20.45
C GLY A 9 -1.31 38.36 -21.33
N LYS A 10 -0.47 38.53 -22.37
CA LYS A 10 0.00 37.42 -23.21
C LYS A 10 0.89 36.43 -22.43
N PHE A 11 1.78 36.93 -21.57
CA PHE A 11 2.63 36.08 -20.72
C PHE A 11 1.80 35.28 -19.70
N CYS A 12 0.81 35.91 -19.06
CA CYS A 12 -0.11 35.25 -18.12
C CYS A 12 -0.99 34.20 -18.83
N PHE A 13 -1.45 34.48 -20.05
CA PHE A 13 -2.24 33.55 -20.88
C PHE A 13 -1.41 32.35 -21.34
N LEU A 14 -0.18 32.57 -21.85
CA LEU A 14 0.74 31.51 -22.23
C LEU A 14 1.15 30.65 -21.03
N TYR A 15 1.45 31.27 -19.90
CA TYR A 15 1.74 30.55 -18.65
C TYR A 15 0.55 29.69 -18.20
N ARG A 16 -0.67 30.21 -18.28
CA ARG A 16 -1.90 29.48 -17.96
C ARG A 16 -2.17 28.33 -18.93
N LEU A 17 -1.91 28.50 -20.21
CA LEU A 17 -2.02 27.41 -21.22
C LEU A 17 -0.99 26.32 -21.00
N THR A 18 0.27 26.67 -20.77
CA THR A 18 1.35 25.71 -20.48
C THR A 18 1.07 24.95 -19.19
N TYR A 19 0.60 25.64 -18.15
CA TYR A 19 0.18 25.01 -16.90
C TYR A 19 -0.97 24.03 -17.09
N MET A 20 -2.00 24.41 -17.83
CA MET A 20 -3.13 23.52 -18.14
C MET A 20 -2.72 22.31 -18.97
N GLN A 21 -1.82 22.46 -19.93
CA GLN A 21 -1.29 21.36 -20.74
C GLN A 21 -0.46 20.39 -19.89
N ASN A 22 0.43 20.87 -19.04
CA ASN A 22 1.24 20.06 -18.15
C ASN A 22 0.36 19.28 -17.14
N SER A 23 -0.63 19.94 -16.56
CA SER A 23 -1.58 19.31 -15.64
C SER A 23 -2.41 18.20 -16.35
N GLN A 24 -2.87 18.44 -17.59
CA GLN A 24 -3.58 17.43 -18.36
C GLN A 24 -2.70 16.23 -18.73
N GLN A 25 -1.44 16.47 -19.08
CA GLN A 25 -0.47 15.40 -19.41
C GLN A 25 -0.17 14.55 -18.16
N ASN A 26 0.02 15.17 -17.01
CA ASN A 26 0.23 14.48 -15.73
C ASN A 26 -0.99 13.64 -15.34
N ASN A 27 -2.20 14.19 -15.48
CA ASN A 27 -3.43 13.45 -15.18
C ASN A 27 -3.63 12.24 -16.12
N LYS A 28 -3.27 12.36 -17.42
CA LYS A 28 -3.28 11.21 -18.35
C LYS A 28 -2.29 10.14 -17.93
N ARG A 29 -1.10 10.53 -17.45
CA ARG A 29 -0.06 9.62 -16.97
C ARG A 29 -0.49 8.89 -15.70
N ILE A 30 -1.08 9.61 -14.72
CA ILE A 30 -1.66 9.00 -13.53
C ILE A 30 -2.72 7.96 -13.91
N ALA A 31 -3.67 8.31 -14.78
CA ALA A 31 -4.72 7.40 -15.20
C ALA A 31 -4.16 6.14 -15.89
N LYS A 32 -3.20 6.28 -16.81
CA LYS A 32 -2.53 5.14 -17.47
C LYS A 32 -1.80 4.25 -16.45
N ASN A 33 -1.05 4.86 -15.55
CA ASN A 33 -0.30 4.15 -14.52
C ASN A 33 -1.26 3.40 -13.57
N THR A 34 -2.37 4.01 -13.19
CA THR A 34 -3.40 3.39 -12.35
C THR A 34 -3.98 2.13 -13.03
N ILE A 35 -4.34 2.21 -14.31
CA ILE A 35 -4.87 1.04 -15.05
C ILE A 35 -3.85 -0.09 -15.08
N LEU A 36 -2.58 0.22 -15.38
CA LEU A 36 -1.51 -0.79 -15.39
C LEU A 36 -1.33 -1.46 -14.02
N LEU A 37 -1.40 -0.68 -12.93
CA LEU A 37 -1.29 -1.21 -11.58
C LEU A 37 -2.50 -2.08 -11.20
N TYR A 38 -3.71 -1.78 -11.69
CA TYR A 38 -4.89 -2.64 -11.48
C TYR A 38 -4.78 -3.96 -12.25
N VAL A 39 -4.38 -3.92 -13.52
CA VAL A 39 -4.15 -5.14 -14.32
C VAL A 39 -3.11 -6.03 -13.62
N ARG A 40 -1.98 -5.44 -13.22
CA ARG A 40 -0.97 -6.13 -12.42
C ARG A 40 -1.56 -6.73 -11.14
N MET A 41 -2.34 -5.97 -10.38
CA MET A 41 -2.93 -6.42 -9.12
C MET A 41 -3.80 -7.67 -9.30
N ILE A 42 -4.70 -7.65 -10.29
CA ILE A 42 -5.61 -8.77 -10.56
C ILE A 42 -4.80 -10.01 -10.96
N LEU A 43 -3.83 -9.87 -11.85
CA LEU A 43 -2.97 -10.97 -12.28
C LEU A 43 -2.15 -11.54 -11.11
N VAL A 44 -1.45 -10.67 -10.36
CA VAL A 44 -0.62 -11.08 -9.22
C VAL A 44 -1.46 -11.75 -8.15
N MET A 45 -2.63 -11.21 -7.81
CA MET A 45 -3.53 -11.78 -6.80
C MET A 45 -4.05 -13.16 -7.24
N GLY A 46 -4.55 -13.28 -8.47
CA GLY A 46 -5.06 -14.54 -9.00
C GLY A 46 -3.99 -15.62 -9.04
N VAL A 47 -2.81 -15.30 -9.58
CA VAL A 47 -1.68 -16.25 -9.64
C VAL A 47 -1.18 -16.60 -8.23
N THR A 48 -1.08 -15.64 -7.30
CA THR A 48 -0.61 -15.91 -5.93
C THR A 48 -1.56 -16.86 -5.19
N LEU A 49 -2.88 -16.66 -5.31
CA LEU A 49 -3.87 -17.55 -4.70
C LEU A 49 -3.78 -18.98 -5.27
N TYR A 50 -3.59 -19.10 -6.57
CA TYR A 50 -3.40 -20.39 -7.22
C TYR A 50 -2.08 -21.04 -6.81
N THR A 51 -1.00 -20.28 -6.80
CA THR A 51 0.36 -20.71 -6.42
C THR A 51 0.40 -21.26 -4.99
N SER A 52 -0.22 -20.58 -4.03
CA SER A 52 -0.22 -21.03 -2.62
C SER A 52 -0.85 -22.40 -2.43
N ARG A 53 -1.91 -22.71 -3.19
CA ARG A 53 -2.53 -24.04 -3.20
C ARG A 53 -1.60 -25.11 -3.78
N ILE A 54 -0.90 -24.79 -4.85
CA ILE A 54 0.06 -25.74 -5.49
C ILE A 54 1.25 -26.00 -4.58
N ILE A 55 1.83 -24.97 -3.96
CA ILE A 55 2.94 -25.10 -3.02
C ILE A 55 2.56 -26.01 -1.87
N LEU A 56 1.42 -25.78 -1.23
CA LEU A 56 0.94 -26.61 -0.12
C LEU A 56 0.79 -28.08 -0.53
N ARG A 57 0.32 -28.32 -1.77
CA ARG A 57 0.20 -29.67 -2.32
C ARG A 57 1.55 -30.30 -2.66
N ALA A 58 2.52 -29.50 -3.15
CA ALA A 58 3.85 -29.99 -3.56
C ALA A 58 4.76 -30.27 -2.38
N LEU A 59 4.74 -29.41 -1.35
CA LEU A 59 5.59 -29.53 -0.15
C LEU A 59 4.93 -30.38 0.95
N GLY A 60 3.58 -30.41 1.00
CA GLY A 60 2.85 -30.94 2.14
C GLY A 60 2.80 -29.96 3.31
N VAL A 61 2.01 -30.30 4.33
CA VAL A 61 1.72 -29.40 5.47
C VAL A 61 2.97 -29.17 6.32
N SER A 62 3.77 -30.21 6.57
CA SER A 62 4.98 -30.12 7.41
C SER A 62 6.04 -29.19 6.82
N ASP A 63 6.45 -29.44 5.58
CA ASP A 63 7.49 -28.66 4.91
C ASP A 63 7.04 -27.23 4.63
N TYR A 64 5.76 -27.04 4.28
CA TYR A 64 5.18 -25.70 4.16
C TYR A 64 5.17 -24.96 5.51
N GLY A 65 4.97 -25.69 6.60
CA GLY A 65 5.08 -25.16 7.97
C GLY A 65 6.51 -24.70 8.27
N ILE A 66 7.52 -25.53 8.00
CA ILE A 66 8.95 -25.19 8.16
C ILE A 66 9.28 -23.92 7.36
N TYR A 67 8.89 -23.87 6.08
CA TYR A 67 9.11 -22.69 5.23
C TYR A 67 8.54 -21.41 5.83
N ASN A 68 7.30 -21.46 6.34
CA ASN A 68 6.65 -20.28 6.92
C ASN A 68 7.27 -19.85 8.26
N VAL A 69 7.61 -20.78 9.13
CA VAL A 69 8.18 -20.49 10.45
C VAL A 69 9.61 -19.96 10.30
N VAL A 70 10.45 -20.68 9.57
CA VAL A 70 11.86 -20.30 9.36
C VAL A 70 11.98 -19.02 8.54
N GLY A 71 11.25 -18.90 7.42
CA GLY A 71 11.21 -17.68 6.62
C GLY A 71 10.55 -16.50 7.36
N GLY A 72 9.66 -16.80 8.31
CA GLY A 72 9.02 -15.82 9.19
C GLY A 72 10.00 -15.02 10.02
N VAL A 73 11.06 -15.66 10.55
CA VAL A 73 12.14 -15.01 11.32
C VAL A 73 12.79 -13.91 10.48
N VAL A 74 13.09 -14.19 9.22
CA VAL A 74 13.70 -13.21 8.31
C VAL A 74 12.71 -12.13 7.88
N SER A 75 11.44 -12.48 7.70
CA SER A 75 10.40 -11.52 7.32
C SER A 75 10.15 -10.42 8.36
N MET A 76 10.55 -10.66 9.62
CA MET A 76 10.49 -9.63 10.66
C MET A 76 11.33 -8.39 10.31
N PHE A 77 12.36 -8.51 9.48
CA PHE A 77 13.13 -7.36 9.01
C PHE A 77 12.42 -6.55 7.91
N GLY A 78 11.24 -6.97 7.46
CA GLY A 78 10.47 -6.30 6.40
C GLY A 78 10.10 -4.84 6.71
N PHE A 79 9.91 -4.47 7.98
CA PHE A 79 9.66 -3.08 8.38
C PHE A 79 10.84 -2.14 8.05
N ILE A 80 12.07 -2.63 8.11
CA ILE A 80 13.29 -1.89 7.73
C ILE A 80 13.21 -1.57 6.23
N ASN A 81 12.90 -2.58 5.41
CA ASN A 81 12.76 -2.39 3.96
C ASN A 81 11.65 -1.38 3.61
N THR A 82 10.51 -1.43 4.30
CA THR A 82 9.41 -0.49 4.09
C THR A 82 9.82 0.95 4.42
N SER A 83 10.50 1.15 5.54
CA SER A 83 10.95 2.46 6.01
C SER A 83 12.00 3.08 5.09
N LEU A 84 13.01 2.27 4.71
CA LEU A 84 14.06 2.69 3.77
C LEU A 84 13.48 2.95 2.38
N GLY A 85 12.56 2.12 1.89
CA GLY A 85 11.90 2.31 0.60
C GLY A 85 11.11 3.62 0.52
N ARG A 86 10.44 4.01 1.62
CA ARG A 86 9.78 5.33 1.72
C ARG A 86 10.77 6.48 1.67
N ALA A 87 11.90 6.37 2.40
CA ALA A 87 12.97 7.35 2.38
C ALA A 87 13.53 7.49 0.96
N SER A 88 13.92 6.38 0.34
CA SER A 88 14.48 6.36 -1.02
C SER A 88 13.55 7.00 -2.03
N SER A 89 12.30 6.53 -2.08
CA SER A 89 11.28 7.07 -2.99
C SER A 89 11.08 8.58 -2.78
N ARG A 90 11.08 9.07 -1.54
CA ARG A 90 10.93 10.50 -1.23
C ARG A 90 12.12 11.32 -1.72
N PHE A 91 13.36 10.93 -1.34
CA PHE A 91 14.55 11.71 -1.66
C PHE A 91 14.82 11.73 -3.17
N ILE A 92 14.69 10.58 -3.85
CA ILE A 92 14.84 10.46 -5.30
C ILE A 92 13.77 11.29 -6.03
N THR A 93 12.49 11.14 -5.66
CA THR A 93 11.39 11.88 -6.31
C THR A 93 11.51 13.39 -6.10
N TYR A 94 11.95 13.82 -4.90
CA TYR A 94 12.14 15.23 -4.59
C TYR A 94 13.27 15.85 -5.41
N ALA A 95 14.42 15.19 -5.51
CA ALA A 95 15.55 15.64 -6.32
C ALA A 95 15.16 15.69 -7.81
N LEU A 96 14.46 14.66 -8.30
CA LEU A 96 13.94 14.65 -9.66
C LEU A 96 12.96 15.81 -9.93
N GLY A 97 12.14 16.16 -8.93
CA GLY A 97 11.21 17.29 -9.02
C GLY A 97 11.91 18.64 -9.11
N LYS A 98 13.09 18.80 -8.48
CA LYS A 98 13.94 20.00 -8.59
C LYS A 98 14.64 20.13 -9.93
N GLY A 99 14.81 19.04 -10.68
CA GLY A 99 15.46 19.05 -11.99
C GLY A 99 17.00 19.13 -11.97
N ASP A 100 17.63 19.03 -10.79
CA ASP A 100 19.09 19.01 -10.64
C ASP A 100 19.61 17.58 -10.80
N LYS A 101 20.20 17.28 -11.96
CA LYS A 101 20.70 15.95 -12.30
C LYS A 101 21.90 15.53 -11.44
N GLU A 102 22.79 16.45 -11.09
CA GLU A 102 23.96 16.11 -10.25
C GLU A 102 23.53 15.80 -8.82
N GLU A 103 22.61 16.59 -8.26
CA GLU A 103 22.05 16.33 -6.94
C GLU A 103 21.29 15.01 -6.93
N LEU A 104 20.52 14.71 -7.98
CA LEU A 104 19.79 13.43 -8.13
C LEU A 104 20.76 12.25 -8.12
N GLN A 105 21.86 12.29 -8.89
CA GLN A 105 22.85 11.23 -8.93
C GLN A 105 23.55 11.04 -7.57
N LYS A 106 23.93 12.13 -6.90
CA LYS A 106 24.52 12.09 -5.55
C LYS A 106 23.54 11.45 -4.54
N ILE A 107 22.27 11.86 -4.56
CA ILE A 107 21.23 11.30 -3.69
C ILE A 107 21.01 9.82 -3.98
N PHE A 108 20.90 9.41 -5.25
CA PHE A 108 20.73 8.01 -5.61
C PHE A 108 21.89 7.15 -5.12
N ASN A 109 23.14 7.60 -5.32
CA ASN A 109 24.34 6.90 -4.83
C ASN A 109 24.35 6.77 -3.30
N CYS A 110 24.03 7.85 -2.56
CA CYS A 110 23.89 7.78 -1.10
C CYS A 110 22.80 6.79 -0.66
N VAL A 111 21.65 6.81 -1.32
CA VAL A 111 20.55 5.87 -1.02
C VAL A 111 20.98 4.43 -1.24
N VAL A 112 21.61 4.11 -2.36
CA VAL A 112 22.12 2.77 -2.66
C VAL A 112 23.15 2.31 -1.62
N THR A 113 24.12 3.19 -1.29
CA THR A 113 25.15 2.90 -0.27
C THR A 113 24.52 2.60 1.09
N ILE A 114 23.51 3.39 1.51
CA ILE A 114 22.79 3.17 2.77
C ILE A 114 22.06 1.81 2.76
N HIS A 115 21.42 1.45 1.64
CA HIS A 115 20.74 0.18 1.53
C HIS A 115 21.69 -1.00 1.61
N TYR A 116 22.86 -0.95 0.96
CA TYR A 116 23.88 -1.98 1.08
C TYR A 116 24.44 -2.09 2.50
N LEU A 117 24.70 -0.95 3.17
CA LEU A 117 25.18 -0.96 4.56
C LEU A 117 24.14 -1.61 5.49
N ILE A 118 22.88 -1.24 5.38
CA ILE A 118 21.82 -1.82 6.21
C ILE A 118 21.56 -3.27 5.84
N ALA A 119 21.62 -3.64 4.55
CA ALA A 119 21.50 -5.03 4.12
C ALA A 119 22.63 -5.90 4.74
N LEU A 120 23.85 -5.37 4.82
CA LEU A 120 24.97 -6.04 5.48
C LEU A 120 24.75 -6.18 6.99
N ILE A 121 24.27 -5.14 7.66
CA ILE A 121 23.92 -5.21 9.10
C ILE A 121 22.84 -6.26 9.35
N VAL A 122 21.78 -6.27 8.54
CA VAL A 122 20.70 -7.27 8.64
C VAL A 122 21.24 -8.67 8.38
N LEU A 123 22.14 -8.84 7.40
CA LEU A 123 22.81 -10.11 7.13
C LEU A 123 23.59 -10.59 8.37
N VAL A 124 24.42 -9.74 8.97
CA VAL A 124 25.20 -10.10 10.18
C VAL A 124 24.28 -10.46 11.35
N LEU A 125 23.21 -9.68 11.59
CA LEU A 125 22.23 -9.99 12.64
C LEU A 125 21.48 -11.31 12.37
N ALA A 126 21.14 -11.57 11.12
CA ALA A 126 20.52 -12.83 10.74
C ALA A 126 21.49 -14.01 10.97
N GLU A 127 22.74 -13.93 10.48
CA GLU A 127 23.72 -15.01 10.61
C GLU A 127 24.23 -15.22 12.06
N THR A 128 23.99 -14.28 12.96
CA THR A 128 24.34 -14.41 14.38
C THR A 128 23.12 -14.76 15.22
N ILE A 129 22.30 -13.77 15.55
CA ILE A 129 21.15 -13.92 16.43
C ILE A 129 20.04 -14.77 15.79
N GLY A 130 19.79 -14.55 14.50
CA GLY A 130 18.73 -15.26 13.80
C GLY A 130 19.05 -16.73 13.60
N LEU A 131 20.30 -17.07 13.23
CA LEU A 131 20.73 -18.43 13.07
C LEU A 131 20.70 -19.18 14.40
N TRP A 132 21.23 -18.58 15.48
CA TRP A 132 21.13 -19.13 16.83
C TRP A 132 19.68 -19.43 17.22
N PHE A 133 18.75 -18.50 16.94
CA PHE A 133 17.35 -18.71 17.26
C PHE A 133 16.72 -19.88 16.47
N VAL A 134 17.06 -20.03 15.19
CA VAL A 134 16.53 -21.10 14.34
C VAL A 134 17.11 -22.46 14.74
N THR A 135 18.39 -22.53 15.10
CA THR A 135 19.06 -23.81 15.47
C THR A 135 18.74 -24.26 16.89
N GLU A 136 18.62 -23.32 17.86
CA GLU A 136 18.52 -23.67 19.27
C GLU A 136 17.12 -23.52 19.87
N LYS A 137 16.23 -22.72 19.25
CA LYS A 137 14.92 -22.39 19.81
C LYS A 137 13.73 -22.89 19.01
N LEU A 138 13.89 -23.07 17.70
CA LEU A 138 12.81 -23.58 16.87
C LEU A 138 12.72 -25.11 16.95
N VAL A 139 11.51 -25.61 17.12
CA VAL A 139 11.22 -27.04 17.04
C VAL A 139 11.06 -27.42 15.57
N ILE A 140 12.05 -28.12 15.03
CA ILE A 140 12.07 -28.61 13.65
C ILE A 140 11.83 -30.13 13.73
N PRO A 141 10.97 -30.70 12.86
CA PRO A 141 10.78 -32.15 12.81
C PRO A 141 12.08 -32.91 12.54
N GLU A 142 12.28 -34.06 13.18
CA GLU A 142 13.44 -34.89 13.02
C GLU A 142 13.71 -35.24 11.55
N GLY A 143 14.99 -35.12 11.13
CA GLY A 143 15.43 -35.37 9.75
C GLY A 143 15.16 -34.23 8.76
N ARG A 144 14.61 -33.07 9.23
CA ARG A 144 14.36 -31.89 8.37
C ARG A 144 15.29 -30.71 8.71
N GLU A 145 16.26 -30.88 9.60
CA GLU A 145 17.17 -29.83 10.08
C GLU A 145 17.97 -29.22 8.92
N THR A 146 18.50 -30.06 8.04
CA THR A 146 19.25 -29.63 6.85
C THR A 146 18.38 -28.83 5.90
N ALA A 147 17.13 -29.27 5.68
CA ALA A 147 16.19 -28.53 4.82
C ALA A 147 15.82 -27.18 5.44
N ALA A 148 15.58 -27.13 6.75
CA ALA A 148 15.30 -25.90 7.48
C ALA A 148 16.48 -24.92 7.43
N PHE A 149 17.71 -25.40 7.55
CA PHE A 149 18.93 -24.60 7.39
C PHE A 149 19.01 -23.96 5.99
N TRP A 150 18.79 -24.73 4.92
CA TRP A 150 18.79 -24.21 3.55
C TRP A 150 17.67 -23.21 3.31
N VAL A 151 16.48 -23.43 3.89
CA VAL A 151 15.38 -22.46 3.86
C VAL A 151 15.77 -21.16 4.55
N TYR A 152 16.45 -21.28 5.70
CA TYR A 152 16.93 -20.10 6.45
C TYR A 152 17.93 -19.30 5.62
N GLN A 153 19.00 -19.93 5.15
CA GLN A 153 20.05 -19.29 4.36
C GLN A 153 19.48 -18.65 3.08
N SER A 154 18.59 -19.36 2.41
CA SER A 154 17.88 -18.83 1.24
C SER A 154 17.05 -17.60 1.60
N SER A 155 16.34 -17.61 2.73
CA SER A 155 15.52 -16.47 3.19
C SER A 155 16.37 -15.25 3.53
N VAL A 156 17.52 -15.45 4.19
CA VAL A 156 18.48 -14.38 4.53
C VAL A 156 19.05 -13.75 3.27
N LEU A 157 19.47 -14.55 2.30
CA LEU A 157 19.99 -14.07 1.02
C LEU A 157 18.89 -13.33 0.21
N ALA A 158 17.67 -13.85 0.20
CA ALA A 158 16.54 -13.19 -0.43
C ALA A 158 16.24 -11.82 0.20
N ALA A 159 16.31 -11.70 1.52
CA ALA A 159 16.13 -10.43 2.23
C ALA A 159 17.25 -9.42 1.91
N PHE A 160 18.50 -9.87 1.83
CA PHE A 160 19.62 -9.04 1.40
C PHE A 160 19.40 -8.50 -0.02
N ILE A 161 19.05 -9.36 -0.97
CA ILE A 161 18.77 -9.00 -2.37
C ILE A 161 17.59 -8.03 -2.45
N MET A 162 16.54 -8.23 -1.66
CA MET A 162 15.37 -7.35 -1.60
C MET A 162 15.76 -5.94 -1.14
N LEU A 163 16.51 -5.82 -0.04
CA LEU A 163 17.00 -4.52 0.47
C LEU A 163 17.87 -3.82 -0.57
N ALA A 164 18.78 -4.53 -1.22
CA ALA A 164 19.64 -4.01 -2.28
C ALA A 164 18.88 -3.59 -3.54
N SER A 165 17.68 -4.14 -3.79
CA SER A 165 16.85 -3.85 -4.97
C SER A 165 15.96 -2.62 -4.79
N THR A 166 15.64 -2.27 -3.56
CA THR A 166 14.65 -1.22 -3.22
C THR A 166 14.97 0.16 -3.82
N PRO A 167 16.24 0.66 -3.88
CA PRO A 167 16.56 1.92 -4.52
C PRO A 167 16.19 1.97 -6.00
N PHE A 168 16.45 0.90 -6.75
CA PHE A 168 16.17 0.81 -8.18
C PHE A 168 14.66 0.76 -8.46
N ASN A 169 13.92 0.03 -7.64
CA ASN A 169 12.46 0.05 -7.66
C ASN A 169 11.93 1.47 -7.36
N GLY A 170 12.48 2.14 -6.34
CA GLY A 170 12.16 3.51 -5.98
C GLY A 170 12.42 4.49 -7.13
N LEU A 171 13.50 4.32 -7.90
CA LEU A 171 13.86 5.13 -9.07
C LEU A 171 12.83 4.97 -10.20
N ILE A 172 12.43 3.73 -10.53
CA ILE A 172 11.39 3.45 -11.54
C ILE A 172 10.06 4.13 -11.17
N ILE A 173 9.67 4.04 -9.88
CA ILE A 173 8.46 4.68 -9.36
C ILE A 173 8.57 6.21 -9.42
N ALA A 174 9.73 6.78 -9.06
CA ALA A 174 9.99 8.21 -9.10
C ALA A 174 9.88 8.80 -10.51
N HIS A 175 10.37 8.05 -11.51
CA HIS A 175 10.21 8.39 -12.94
C HIS A 175 8.83 8.04 -13.51
N GLU A 176 7.92 7.50 -12.67
CA GLU A 176 6.55 7.13 -13.08
C GLU A 176 6.48 6.06 -14.19
N ARG A 177 7.52 5.24 -14.32
CA ARG A 177 7.58 4.13 -15.28
C ARG A 177 6.84 2.90 -14.75
N MET A 178 5.56 3.07 -14.36
CA MET A 178 4.76 2.00 -13.74
C MET A 178 4.58 0.77 -14.62
N GLY A 179 4.73 0.91 -15.95
CA GLY A 179 4.76 -0.23 -16.87
C GLY A 179 5.90 -1.20 -16.60
N ALA A 180 7.13 -0.67 -16.45
CA ALA A 180 8.30 -1.51 -16.12
C ALA A 180 8.13 -2.21 -14.77
N PHE A 181 7.67 -1.46 -13.75
CA PHE A 181 7.36 -2.02 -12.45
C PHE A 181 6.30 -3.14 -12.52
N ALA A 182 5.24 -2.94 -13.31
CA ALA A 182 4.19 -3.93 -13.48
C ALA A 182 4.71 -5.20 -14.17
N TYR A 183 5.43 -5.07 -15.28
CA TYR A 183 5.97 -6.22 -16.03
C TYR A 183 6.98 -7.04 -15.22
N ILE A 184 7.90 -6.38 -14.50
CA ILE A 184 8.86 -7.08 -13.64
C ILE A 184 8.13 -7.82 -12.49
N SER A 185 7.10 -7.21 -11.89
CA SER A 185 6.30 -7.85 -10.83
C SER A 185 5.48 -9.04 -11.37
N ILE A 186 4.95 -8.96 -12.59
CA ILE A 186 4.24 -10.07 -13.23
C ILE A 186 5.21 -11.20 -13.53
N PHE A 187 6.40 -10.88 -14.08
CA PHE A 187 7.47 -11.86 -14.31
C PHE A 187 7.84 -12.59 -13.02
N GLU A 188 8.07 -11.86 -11.92
CA GLU A 188 8.35 -12.47 -10.61
C GLU A 188 7.24 -13.44 -10.18
N THR A 189 5.97 -13.04 -10.34
CA THR A 189 4.83 -13.85 -9.93
C THR A 189 4.68 -15.11 -10.79
N LEU A 190 4.87 -14.99 -12.10
CA LEU A 190 4.84 -16.13 -13.02
C LEU A 190 6.02 -17.08 -12.80
N SER A 191 7.21 -16.54 -12.48
CA SER A 191 8.37 -17.37 -12.12
C SER A 191 8.10 -18.20 -10.87
N LYS A 192 7.47 -17.62 -9.84
CA LYS A 192 7.05 -18.36 -8.63
C LYS A 192 6.04 -19.46 -8.96
N LEU A 193 5.10 -19.22 -9.87
CA LEU A 193 4.18 -20.24 -10.35
C LEU A 193 4.91 -21.36 -11.10
N LEU A 194 5.86 -21.00 -11.98
CA LEU A 194 6.67 -21.97 -12.71
C LEU A 194 7.48 -22.86 -11.75
N ILE A 195 8.10 -22.29 -10.71
CA ILE A 195 8.80 -23.03 -9.66
C ILE A 195 7.88 -24.09 -9.06
N CYS A 196 6.63 -23.75 -8.74
CA CYS A 196 5.69 -24.69 -8.16
C CYS A 196 5.43 -25.91 -9.04
N PHE A 197 5.37 -25.75 -10.36
CA PHE A 197 5.27 -26.87 -11.29
C PHE A 197 6.56 -27.67 -11.38
N LEU A 198 7.72 -27.01 -11.37
CA LEU A 198 9.02 -27.70 -11.39
C LEU A 198 9.23 -28.60 -10.18
N LEU A 199 8.65 -28.27 -9.00
CA LEU A 199 8.74 -29.14 -7.81
C LEU A 199 8.13 -30.53 -7.99
N PHE A 200 7.23 -30.74 -8.95
CA PHE A 200 6.67 -32.07 -9.22
C PHE A 200 7.57 -32.94 -10.11
N ILE A 201 8.51 -32.32 -10.83
CA ILE A 201 9.37 -32.97 -11.82
C ILE A 201 10.74 -33.25 -11.23
N ILE A 202 11.24 -32.38 -10.34
CA ILE A 202 12.61 -32.44 -9.80
C ILE A 202 12.69 -33.54 -8.75
N PRO A 203 13.70 -34.47 -8.83
CA PRO A 203 13.84 -35.62 -7.93
C PRO A 203 14.54 -35.29 -6.59
N PHE A 204 14.93 -34.02 -6.37
CA PHE A 204 15.60 -33.59 -5.14
C PHE A 204 14.59 -33.17 -4.06
N ASP A 205 15.09 -32.91 -2.84
CA ASP A 205 14.30 -32.41 -1.75
C ASP A 205 13.53 -31.12 -2.17
N ARG A 206 12.20 -31.21 -2.18
CA ARG A 206 11.34 -30.16 -2.71
C ARG A 206 11.42 -28.86 -1.93
N LEU A 207 11.64 -28.92 -0.61
CA LEU A 207 11.73 -27.76 0.26
C LEU A 207 13.03 -26.99 -0.02
N ILE A 208 14.15 -27.68 -0.15
CA ILE A 208 15.45 -27.09 -0.49
C ILE A 208 15.37 -26.46 -1.89
N VAL A 209 14.91 -27.24 -2.88
CA VAL A 209 14.78 -26.76 -4.26
C VAL A 209 13.89 -25.51 -4.33
N TYR A 210 12.75 -25.52 -3.65
CA TYR A 210 11.84 -24.38 -3.60
C TYR A 210 12.54 -23.13 -3.07
N SER A 211 13.21 -23.22 -1.93
CA SER A 211 13.88 -22.09 -1.29
C SER A 211 14.99 -21.50 -2.16
N VAL A 212 15.82 -22.35 -2.78
CA VAL A 212 16.91 -21.94 -3.68
C VAL A 212 16.37 -21.28 -4.95
N LEU A 213 15.33 -21.85 -5.57
CA LEU A 213 14.72 -21.27 -6.78
C LEU A 213 14.04 -19.92 -6.51
N ILE A 214 13.49 -19.71 -5.31
CA ILE A 214 12.99 -18.40 -4.89
C ILE A 214 14.11 -17.35 -4.85
N VAL A 215 15.28 -17.70 -4.26
CA VAL A 215 16.45 -16.80 -4.26
C VAL A 215 16.93 -16.50 -5.67
N LEU A 216 17.01 -17.51 -6.52
CA LEU A 216 17.38 -17.32 -7.93
C LEU A 216 16.42 -16.36 -8.63
N THR A 217 15.11 -16.52 -8.41
CA THR A 217 14.10 -15.59 -8.95
C THR A 217 14.33 -14.18 -8.43
N GLN A 218 14.57 -13.98 -7.14
CA GLN A 218 14.84 -12.65 -6.57
C GLN A 218 16.11 -12.03 -7.16
N THR A 219 17.16 -12.86 -7.39
CA THR A 219 18.39 -12.42 -8.05
C THR A 219 18.11 -11.94 -9.48
N VAL A 220 17.36 -12.72 -10.27
CA VAL A 220 16.99 -12.33 -11.64
C VAL A 220 16.15 -11.04 -11.63
N VAL A 221 15.18 -10.91 -10.75
CA VAL A 221 14.36 -9.70 -10.58
C VAL A 221 15.24 -8.49 -10.25
N ARG A 222 16.22 -8.67 -9.34
CA ARG A 222 17.22 -7.64 -9.01
C ARG A 222 18.01 -7.20 -10.25
N LEU A 223 18.49 -8.15 -11.01
CA LEU A 223 19.24 -7.86 -12.25
C LEU A 223 18.36 -7.14 -13.28
N LEU A 224 17.10 -7.55 -13.44
CA LEU A 224 16.15 -6.87 -14.33
C LEU A 224 15.91 -5.42 -13.90
N TYR A 225 15.72 -5.14 -12.61
CA TYR A 225 15.59 -3.76 -12.09
C TYR A 225 16.83 -2.93 -12.38
N THR A 226 18.02 -3.48 -12.11
CA THR A 226 19.30 -2.78 -12.34
C THR A 226 19.52 -2.53 -13.82
N PHE A 227 19.34 -3.55 -14.66
CA PHE A 227 19.48 -3.43 -16.12
C PHE A 227 18.54 -2.38 -16.71
N TYR A 228 17.25 -2.44 -16.30
CA TYR A 228 16.27 -1.45 -16.76
C TYR A 228 16.66 -0.03 -16.37
N CYS A 229 17.06 0.17 -15.11
CA CYS A 229 17.46 1.50 -14.63
C CYS A 229 18.71 2.00 -15.37
N ASN A 230 19.77 1.20 -15.47
CA ASN A 230 21.01 1.58 -16.13
C ASN A 230 20.82 1.91 -17.61
N LYS A 231 19.84 1.28 -18.27
CA LYS A 231 19.51 1.56 -19.68
C LYS A 231 18.71 2.86 -19.87
N HIS A 232 17.91 3.29 -18.88
CA HIS A 232 16.93 4.37 -19.06
C HIS A 232 17.21 5.61 -18.21
N PHE A 233 18.08 5.54 -17.20
CA PHE A 233 18.31 6.59 -16.24
C PHE A 233 19.81 6.81 -16.04
N GLU A 234 20.32 7.98 -16.41
CA GLU A 234 21.75 8.35 -16.32
C GLU A 234 22.26 8.27 -14.87
N GLU A 235 21.42 8.68 -13.92
CA GLU A 235 21.73 8.71 -12.49
C GLU A 235 21.85 7.34 -11.83
N SER A 236 21.43 6.27 -12.49
CA SER A 236 21.42 4.93 -11.93
C SER A 236 22.78 4.22 -11.92
N HIS A 237 23.77 4.80 -12.63
CA HIS A 237 25.15 4.29 -12.62
C HIS A 237 25.78 4.54 -11.25
N TYR A 238 25.76 3.49 -10.42
CA TYR A 238 26.23 3.57 -9.04
C TYR A 238 27.72 3.84 -8.95
N LYS A 239 28.05 4.86 -8.14
CA LYS A 239 29.42 5.16 -7.68
C LYS A 239 29.39 5.22 -6.17
N LEU A 240 30.39 4.62 -5.52
CA LEU A 240 30.50 4.70 -4.07
C LEU A 240 30.75 6.16 -3.66
N VAL A 241 29.70 6.82 -3.20
CA VAL A 241 29.74 8.19 -2.71
C VAL A 241 29.16 8.23 -1.32
N TRP A 242 29.90 8.80 -0.37
CA TRP A 242 29.44 9.05 0.97
C TRP A 242 29.42 10.55 1.25
N ASP A 243 28.23 11.14 1.11
CA ASP A 243 27.97 12.51 1.55
C ASP A 243 27.39 12.45 2.97
N LYS A 244 28.18 12.90 3.96
CA LYS A 244 27.83 12.82 5.38
C LYS A 244 26.54 13.58 5.69
N GLU A 245 26.32 14.74 5.09
CA GLU A 245 25.14 15.57 5.37
C GLU A 245 23.87 14.94 4.79
N LYS A 246 23.93 14.50 3.52
CA LYS A 246 22.81 13.84 2.86
C LYS A 246 22.47 12.49 3.51
N SER A 247 23.50 11.69 3.79
CA SER A 247 23.33 10.41 4.49
C SER A 247 22.68 10.58 5.85
N LYS A 248 23.12 11.59 6.64
CA LYS A 248 22.51 11.92 7.94
C LYS A 248 21.01 12.27 7.79
N LYS A 249 20.66 13.07 6.77
CA LYS A 249 19.26 13.44 6.51
C LYS A 249 18.41 12.21 6.11
N ILE A 250 18.96 11.33 5.27
CA ILE A 250 18.28 10.10 4.83
C ILE A 250 18.09 9.13 6.01
N PHE A 251 19.14 8.90 6.82
CA PHE A 251 19.06 8.04 8.01
C PHE A 251 18.08 8.58 9.04
N ALA A 252 18.12 9.90 9.33
CA ALA A 252 17.18 10.50 10.27
C ALA A 252 15.73 10.35 9.79
N TYR A 253 15.49 10.56 8.50
CA TYR A 253 14.16 10.37 7.93
C TYR A 253 13.72 8.90 7.97
N ALA A 254 14.59 7.96 7.59
CA ALA A 254 14.31 6.52 7.65
C ALA A 254 14.03 6.06 9.09
N GLY A 255 14.82 6.55 10.06
CA GLY A 255 14.63 6.25 11.49
C GLY A 255 13.28 6.73 12.02
N TRP A 256 12.86 7.95 11.67
CA TRP A 256 11.53 8.43 12.06
C TRP A 256 10.40 7.67 11.36
N THR A 257 10.58 7.28 10.10
CA THR A 257 9.62 6.42 9.40
C THR A 257 9.54 5.04 10.05
N MET A 258 10.69 4.49 10.48
CA MET A 258 10.77 3.21 11.18
C MET A 258 10.04 3.26 12.53
N ASN A 259 10.13 4.37 13.27
CA ASN A 259 9.37 4.58 14.51
C ASN A 259 7.86 4.46 14.25
N GLY A 260 7.35 5.07 13.18
CA GLY A 260 5.94 4.93 12.79
C GLY A 260 5.55 3.49 12.41
N GLU A 261 6.40 2.77 11.67
CA GLU A 261 6.15 1.37 11.33
C GLU A 261 6.15 0.47 12.58
N LEU A 262 7.06 0.72 13.53
CA LEU A 262 7.09 0.01 14.82
C LEU A 262 5.82 0.26 15.63
N ALA A 263 5.29 1.48 15.62
CA ALA A 263 4.02 1.78 16.28
C ALA A 263 2.86 0.99 15.65
N ILE A 264 2.84 0.88 14.31
CA ILE A 264 1.84 0.07 13.59
C ILE A 264 1.94 -1.41 13.97
N VAL A 265 3.16 -1.96 14.00
CA VAL A 265 3.40 -3.35 14.45
C VAL A 265 2.99 -3.51 15.90
N GLY A 266 3.35 -2.56 16.76
CA GLY A 266 3.05 -2.56 18.20
C GLY A 266 1.55 -2.63 18.48
N TYR A 267 0.75 -1.75 17.89
CA TYR A 267 -0.69 -1.80 18.14
C TYR A 267 -1.36 -3.01 17.46
N THR A 268 -0.95 -3.41 16.26
CA THR A 268 -1.56 -4.57 15.58
C THR A 268 -1.29 -5.87 16.30
N GLN A 269 -0.06 -6.10 16.77
CA GLN A 269 0.28 -7.26 17.57
C GLN A 269 -0.26 -7.17 19.01
N GLY A 270 -0.28 -5.97 19.59
CA GLY A 270 -0.90 -5.73 20.88
C GLY A 270 -2.39 -6.13 20.89
N LEU A 271 -3.15 -5.73 19.89
CA LEU A 271 -4.56 -6.15 19.75
C LEU A 271 -4.70 -7.66 19.53
N ASN A 272 -3.75 -8.28 18.81
CA ASN A 272 -3.71 -9.73 18.62
C ASN A 272 -3.55 -10.47 19.95
N ILE A 273 -2.61 -10.00 20.77
CA ILE A 273 -2.35 -10.56 22.11
C ILE A 273 -3.57 -10.35 23.03
N LEU A 274 -4.17 -9.15 23.04
CA LEU A 274 -5.33 -8.87 23.87
C LEU A 274 -6.52 -9.77 23.53
N LEU A 275 -6.86 -9.90 22.26
CA LEU A 275 -7.96 -10.77 21.84
C LEU A 275 -7.70 -12.24 22.20
N ASN A 276 -6.46 -12.71 22.08
CA ASN A 276 -6.09 -14.05 22.49
C ASN A 276 -6.22 -14.23 24.01
N LEU A 277 -5.73 -13.26 24.79
CA LEU A 277 -5.71 -13.31 26.26
C LEU A 277 -7.12 -13.32 26.87
N PHE A 278 -8.03 -12.51 26.32
CA PHE A 278 -9.38 -12.37 26.89
C PHE A 278 -10.42 -13.33 26.31
N PHE A 279 -10.27 -13.73 25.04
CA PHE A 279 -11.29 -14.50 24.32
C PHE A 279 -10.75 -15.79 23.67
N GLY A 280 -9.46 -16.03 23.77
CA GLY A 280 -8.83 -17.25 23.27
C GLY A 280 -8.58 -17.28 21.75
N PRO A 281 -8.06 -18.41 21.25
CA PRO A 281 -7.54 -18.53 19.87
C PRO A 281 -8.63 -18.47 18.79
N VAL A 282 -9.87 -18.87 19.09
CA VAL A 282 -10.96 -18.90 18.11
C VAL A 282 -11.34 -17.49 17.65
N VAL A 283 -11.49 -16.56 18.62
CA VAL A 283 -11.80 -15.14 18.32
C VAL A 283 -10.62 -14.49 17.60
N ASN A 284 -9.40 -14.86 17.98
CA ASN A 284 -8.20 -14.36 17.31
C ASN A 284 -8.09 -14.83 15.85
N ALA A 285 -8.52 -16.07 15.56
CA ALA A 285 -8.62 -16.56 14.18
C ALA A 285 -9.62 -15.75 13.35
N SER A 286 -10.80 -15.41 13.93
CA SER A 286 -11.80 -14.54 13.29
C SER A 286 -11.24 -13.15 12.97
N ARG A 287 -10.40 -12.59 13.87
CA ARG A 287 -9.63 -11.36 13.58
C ARG A 287 -8.69 -11.54 12.39
N GLY A 288 -7.95 -12.63 12.34
CA GLY A 288 -7.03 -12.93 11.22
C GLY A 288 -7.74 -12.89 9.87
N ILE A 289 -8.92 -13.51 9.79
CA ILE A 289 -9.79 -13.50 8.59
C ILE A 289 -10.22 -12.05 8.26
N ALA A 290 -10.67 -11.29 9.25
CA ALA A 290 -11.12 -9.91 9.03
C ALA A 290 -9.99 -9.00 8.50
N VAL A 291 -8.78 -9.13 9.05
CA VAL A 291 -7.59 -8.40 8.57
C VAL A 291 -7.22 -8.81 7.14
N GLN A 292 -7.36 -10.09 6.79
CA GLN A 292 -7.10 -10.57 5.43
C GLN A 292 -8.10 -9.98 4.42
N VAL A 293 -9.39 -9.97 4.74
CA VAL A 293 -10.43 -9.37 3.90
C VAL A 293 -10.19 -7.87 3.74
N GLN A 294 -9.94 -7.15 4.84
CA GLN A 294 -9.61 -5.73 4.78
C GLN A 294 -8.38 -5.47 3.90
N GLY A 295 -7.31 -6.25 4.06
CA GLY A 295 -6.10 -6.14 3.26
C GLY A 295 -6.36 -6.28 1.76
N ALA A 296 -7.19 -7.26 1.36
CA ALA A 296 -7.58 -7.46 -0.02
C ALA A 296 -8.38 -6.26 -0.59
N VAL A 297 -9.37 -5.78 0.16
CA VAL A 297 -10.19 -4.62 -0.25
C VAL A 297 -9.35 -3.35 -0.34
N MET A 298 -8.45 -3.12 0.61
CA MET A 298 -7.56 -1.95 0.60
C MET A 298 -6.61 -1.88 -0.60
N GLN A 299 -6.27 -2.99 -1.25
CA GLN A 299 -5.40 -2.99 -2.43
C GLN A 299 -5.99 -2.17 -3.59
N PHE A 300 -7.31 -2.08 -3.69
CA PHE A 300 -7.96 -1.33 -4.76
C PHE A 300 -7.59 0.16 -4.74
N PHE A 301 -7.71 0.83 -3.59
CA PHE A 301 -7.36 2.24 -3.55
C PHE A 301 -5.85 2.49 -3.39
N LYS A 302 -5.09 1.57 -2.76
CA LYS A 302 -3.64 1.69 -2.61
C LYS A 302 -2.92 1.78 -3.95
N ASN A 303 -3.32 0.98 -4.95
CA ASN A 303 -2.73 1.05 -6.29
C ASN A 303 -2.96 2.41 -6.97
N PHE A 304 -4.14 3.01 -6.79
CA PHE A 304 -4.40 4.39 -7.24
C PHE A 304 -3.48 5.39 -6.53
N GLN A 305 -3.34 5.29 -5.22
CA GLN A 305 -2.50 6.18 -4.43
C GLN A 305 -1.01 6.08 -4.80
N VAL A 306 -0.51 4.87 -5.09
CA VAL A 306 0.88 4.67 -5.58
C VAL A 306 1.14 5.45 -6.87
N ALA A 307 0.17 5.48 -7.79
CA ALA A 307 0.30 6.22 -9.05
C ALA A 307 0.32 7.75 -8.86
N VAL A 308 -0.35 8.27 -7.83
CA VAL A 308 -0.45 9.71 -7.54
C VAL A 308 0.77 10.22 -6.74
N ARG A 309 1.34 9.38 -5.88
CA ARG A 309 2.41 9.76 -4.93
C ARG A 309 3.59 10.52 -5.55
N PRO A 310 4.21 10.11 -6.67
CA PRO A 310 5.33 10.83 -7.24
C PRO A 310 4.96 12.26 -7.66
N GLN A 311 3.75 12.45 -8.17
CA GLN A 311 3.27 13.77 -8.60
C GLN A 311 3.10 14.74 -7.42
N ILE A 312 2.58 14.27 -6.28
CA ILE A 312 2.47 15.09 -5.06
C ILE A 312 3.85 15.56 -4.61
N ILE A 313 4.85 14.66 -4.58
CA ILE A 313 6.21 14.99 -4.13
C ILE A 313 6.91 15.94 -5.11
N LYS A 314 6.78 15.70 -6.43
CA LYS A 314 7.35 16.56 -7.47
C LYS A 314 6.76 17.96 -7.44
N SER A 315 5.44 18.06 -7.35
CA SER A 315 4.74 19.36 -7.29
C SER A 315 5.18 20.17 -6.08
N TYR A 316 5.36 19.51 -4.92
CA TYR A 316 5.93 20.16 -3.74
C TYR A 316 7.37 20.66 -3.99
N ALA A 317 8.23 19.83 -4.58
CA ALA A 317 9.62 20.16 -4.88
C ALA A 317 9.74 21.33 -5.87
N GLN A 318 8.79 21.47 -6.79
CA GLN A 318 8.70 22.53 -7.77
C GLN A 318 8.04 23.83 -7.22
N GLY A 319 7.51 23.79 -5.99
CA GLY A 319 6.78 24.91 -5.40
C GLY A 319 5.35 25.09 -5.92
N ASP A 320 4.84 24.15 -6.73
CA ASP A 320 3.45 24.18 -7.23
C ASP A 320 2.47 23.62 -6.18
N PHE A 321 2.27 24.42 -5.14
CA PHE A 321 1.36 24.07 -4.05
C PHE A 321 -0.11 23.94 -4.52
N SER A 322 -0.52 24.72 -5.53
CA SER A 322 -1.90 24.69 -6.03
C SER A 322 -2.24 23.33 -6.65
N TYR A 323 -1.37 22.81 -7.50
CA TYR A 323 -1.54 21.49 -8.11
C TYR A 323 -1.40 20.37 -7.07
N MET A 324 -0.43 20.48 -6.16
CA MET A 324 -0.26 19.53 -5.06
C MET A 324 -1.51 19.43 -4.18
N HIS A 325 -2.10 20.57 -3.76
CA HIS A 325 -3.33 20.59 -2.97
C HIS A 325 -4.48 19.89 -3.71
N LYS A 326 -4.65 20.20 -5.00
CA LYS A 326 -5.65 19.53 -5.84
C LYS A 326 -5.45 18.03 -5.90
N LEU A 327 -4.20 17.56 -6.04
CA LEU A 327 -3.89 16.13 -6.05
C LEU A 327 -4.22 15.47 -4.71
N VAL A 328 -3.82 16.04 -3.58
CA VAL A 328 -4.08 15.50 -2.23
C VAL A 328 -5.58 15.39 -1.97
N LEU A 329 -6.32 16.47 -2.22
CA LEU A 329 -7.77 16.52 -1.98
C LEU A 329 -8.55 15.55 -2.89
N SER A 330 -8.18 15.51 -4.18
CA SER A 330 -8.81 14.58 -5.13
C SER A 330 -8.43 13.13 -4.85
N CYS A 331 -7.16 12.87 -4.49
CA CYS A 331 -6.71 11.53 -4.12
C CYS A 331 -7.47 10.99 -2.91
N SER A 332 -7.69 11.81 -1.88
CA SER A 332 -8.49 11.45 -0.70
C SER A 332 -9.91 11.06 -1.07
N ARG A 333 -10.62 11.91 -1.85
CA ARG A 333 -12.00 11.64 -2.27
C ARG A 333 -12.12 10.40 -3.14
N TYR A 334 -11.30 10.29 -4.19
CA TYR A 334 -11.39 9.16 -5.12
C TYR A 334 -10.96 7.85 -4.46
N SER A 335 -9.98 7.88 -3.54
CA SER A 335 -9.63 6.70 -2.74
C SER A 335 -10.80 6.21 -1.89
N PHE A 336 -11.54 7.15 -1.27
CA PHE A 336 -12.74 6.81 -0.51
C PHE A 336 -13.84 6.21 -1.41
N TYR A 337 -14.10 6.80 -2.57
CA TYR A 337 -15.09 6.27 -3.50
C TYR A 337 -14.72 4.88 -4.04
N LEU A 338 -13.44 4.64 -4.33
CA LEU A 338 -12.95 3.31 -4.72
C LEU A 338 -13.12 2.28 -3.59
N MET A 339 -12.80 2.68 -2.35
CA MET A 339 -13.03 1.83 -1.19
C MET A 339 -14.52 1.54 -1.00
N LEU A 340 -15.38 2.55 -1.16
CA LEU A 340 -16.83 2.43 -1.00
C LEU A 340 -17.44 1.44 -2.01
N ILE A 341 -17.02 1.50 -3.28
CA ILE A 341 -17.46 0.57 -4.33
C ILE A 341 -17.27 -0.90 -3.92
N VAL A 342 -16.12 -1.22 -3.31
CA VAL A 342 -15.78 -2.60 -2.94
C VAL A 342 -16.33 -2.95 -1.56
N SER A 343 -16.36 -2.00 -0.63
CA SER A 343 -16.81 -2.26 0.74
C SER A 343 -18.32 -2.43 0.85
N LEU A 344 -19.13 -1.73 0.05
CA LEU A 344 -20.59 -1.82 0.12
C LEU A 344 -21.10 -3.26 -0.10
N PRO A 345 -20.73 -3.97 -1.18
CA PRO A 345 -21.15 -5.38 -1.35
C PRO A 345 -20.69 -6.27 -0.19
N VAL A 346 -19.45 -6.04 0.29
CA VAL A 346 -18.92 -6.80 1.42
C VAL A 346 -19.75 -6.57 2.68
N LEU A 347 -20.12 -5.32 2.99
CA LEU A 347 -20.94 -4.98 4.16
C LEU A 347 -22.32 -5.62 4.14
N PHE A 348 -22.99 -5.66 2.98
CA PHE A 348 -24.32 -6.24 2.85
C PHE A 348 -24.33 -7.77 2.74
N GLN A 349 -23.24 -8.38 2.23
CA GLN A 349 -23.18 -9.80 1.94
C GLN A 349 -22.03 -10.51 2.67
N THR A 350 -21.53 -9.93 3.79
CA THR A 350 -20.37 -10.47 4.55
C THR A 350 -20.55 -11.94 4.89
N GLU A 351 -21.71 -12.32 5.44
CA GLU A 351 -21.98 -13.69 5.88
C GLU A 351 -21.96 -14.67 4.71
N TYR A 352 -22.64 -14.32 3.60
CA TYR A 352 -22.69 -15.16 2.42
C TYR A 352 -21.31 -15.30 1.75
N ILE A 353 -20.53 -14.22 1.66
CA ILE A 353 -19.17 -14.25 1.14
C ILE A 353 -18.30 -15.17 1.98
N LEU A 354 -18.37 -15.08 3.31
CA LEU A 354 -17.63 -15.95 4.22
C LEU A 354 -18.06 -17.41 4.07
N LYS A 355 -19.35 -17.68 3.98
CA LYS A 355 -19.88 -19.03 3.78
C LYS A 355 -19.42 -19.63 2.45
N LEU A 356 -19.39 -18.82 1.38
CA LEU A 356 -18.90 -19.25 0.08
C LEU A 356 -17.39 -19.54 0.09
N TRP A 357 -16.62 -18.75 0.85
CA TRP A 357 -15.16 -18.86 0.90
C TRP A 357 -14.68 -19.92 1.87
N LEU A 358 -15.21 -19.92 3.10
CA LEU A 358 -14.73 -20.77 4.20
C LEU A 358 -15.59 -22.01 4.46
N GLY A 359 -16.81 -22.06 3.88
CA GLY A 359 -17.80 -23.11 4.18
C GLY A 359 -18.54 -22.88 5.50
N THR A 360 -17.84 -22.55 6.57
CA THR A 360 -18.37 -22.20 7.90
C THR A 360 -18.00 -20.77 8.26
N VAL A 361 -18.89 -20.07 8.95
CA VAL A 361 -18.66 -18.68 9.37
C VAL A 361 -18.27 -18.68 10.84
N PRO A 362 -17.02 -18.32 11.20
CA PRO A 362 -16.59 -18.24 12.58
C PRO A 362 -17.34 -17.13 13.34
N ASN A 363 -17.57 -17.36 14.65
CA ASN A 363 -18.19 -16.39 15.53
C ASN A 363 -17.43 -15.06 15.50
N HIS A 364 -18.16 -13.93 15.62
CA HIS A 364 -17.64 -12.56 15.58
C HIS A 364 -17.01 -12.11 14.23
N CYS A 365 -16.75 -13.04 13.28
CA CYS A 365 -16.04 -12.73 12.04
C CYS A 365 -16.79 -11.72 11.17
N VAL A 366 -18.13 -11.82 11.08
CA VAL A 366 -18.97 -10.87 10.32
C VAL A 366 -18.86 -9.47 10.87
N ALA A 367 -19.03 -9.29 12.17
CA ALA A 367 -18.93 -7.98 12.82
C ALA A 367 -17.52 -7.39 12.70
N PHE A 368 -16.48 -8.21 12.87
CA PHE A 368 -15.10 -7.77 12.71
C PHE A 368 -14.83 -7.24 11.29
N ILE A 369 -15.28 -7.97 10.25
CA ILE A 369 -15.11 -7.52 8.86
C ILE A 369 -15.86 -6.21 8.64
N GLN A 370 -17.12 -6.11 9.08
CA GLN A 370 -17.91 -4.90 8.89
C GLN A 370 -17.26 -3.68 9.54
N ILE A 371 -16.80 -3.78 10.80
CA ILE A 371 -16.08 -2.68 11.47
C ILE A 371 -14.77 -2.36 10.74
N MET A 372 -14.01 -3.39 10.32
CA MET A 372 -12.75 -3.20 9.59
C MET A 372 -12.94 -2.56 8.21
N MET A 373 -14.12 -2.70 7.57
CA MET A 373 -14.44 -1.94 6.35
C MET A 373 -14.55 -0.44 6.66
N PHE A 374 -15.20 -0.03 7.75
CA PHE A 374 -15.25 1.39 8.16
C PHE A 374 -13.87 1.94 8.54
N VAL A 375 -13.04 1.15 9.23
CA VAL A 375 -11.64 1.50 9.47
C VAL A 375 -10.90 1.71 8.15
N GLY A 376 -11.07 0.81 7.18
CA GLY A 376 -10.50 0.91 5.84
C GLY A 376 -10.95 2.17 5.07
N MET A 377 -12.22 2.55 5.20
CA MET A 377 -12.74 3.79 4.61
C MET A 377 -12.05 5.03 5.20
N ASN A 378 -11.87 5.08 6.52
CA ASN A 378 -11.14 6.16 7.18
C ASN A 378 -9.66 6.19 6.76
N TYR A 379 -9.03 5.03 6.59
CA TYR A 379 -7.64 4.92 6.15
C TYR A 379 -7.38 5.53 4.75
N THR A 380 -8.40 5.67 3.90
CA THR A 380 -8.26 6.30 2.59
C THR A 380 -7.79 7.75 2.65
N PHE A 381 -8.05 8.46 3.74
CA PHE A 381 -7.66 9.85 3.99
C PHE A 381 -6.23 9.96 4.53
N ASN A 382 -5.76 8.95 5.25
CA ASN A 382 -4.44 8.91 5.87
C ASN A 382 -3.34 9.06 4.82
N THR A 383 -3.31 8.17 3.84
CA THR A 383 -2.21 8.08 2.89
C THR A 383 -1.99 9.34 2.06
N PRO A 384 -3.01 10.01 1.44
CA PRO A 384 -2.79 11.25 0.70
C PRO A 384 -2.29 12.39 1.59
N THR A 385 -2.81 12.48 2.83
CA THR A 385 -2.37 13.49 3.80
C THR A 385 -0.91 13.27 4.20
N THR A 386 -0.54 12.02 4.50
CA THR A 386 0.85 11.67 4.84
C THR A 386 1.80 11.76 3.64
N MET A 387 1.33 11.56 2.39
CA MET A 387 2.13 11.83 1.19
C MET A 387 2.54 13.31 1.12
N ALA A 388 1.65 14.24 1.43
CA ALA A 388 1.96 15.66 1.50
C ALA A 388 3.00 15.95 2.60
N LEU A 389 2.87 15.35 3.77
CA LEU A 389 3.87 15.43 4.84
C LEU A 389 5.24 14.91 4.38
N HIS A 390 5.28 13.73 3.77
CA HIS A 390 6.51 13.13 3.28
C HIS A 390 7.22 14.00 2.25
N ALA A 391 6.49 14.76 1.44
CA ALA A 391 7.07 15.72 0.52
C ALA A 391 7.86 16.81 1.25
N THR A 392 7.43 17.27 2.42
CA THR A 392 8.15 18.29 3.22
C THR A 392 9.48 17.79 3.78
N GLY A 393 9.58 16.49 4.06
CA GLY A 393 10.74 15.86 4.71
C GLY A 393 10.79 16.06 6.23
N ASN A 394 9.96 16.91 6.81
CA ASN A 394 9.90 17.15 8.26
C ASN A 394 8.80 16.30 8.90
N ILE A 395 9.13 15.05 9.23
CA ILE A 395 8.16 14.06 9.69
C ILE A 395 8.25 13.75 11.21
N LYS A 396 9.34 14.20 11.88
CA LYS A 396 9.65 13.82 13.27
C LYS A 396 8.47 14.03 14.22
N ARG A 397 7.98 15.27 14.33
CA ARG A 397 6.90 15.63 15.26
C ARG A 397 5.62 14.82 14.98
N PHE A 398 5.31 14.67 13.71
CA PHE A 398 4.15 13.90 13.28
C PHE A 398 4.26 12.42 13.65
N GLN A 399 5.40 11.77 13.37
CA GLN A 399 5.61 10.34 13.65
C GLN A 399 5.52 10.03 15.16
N ILE A 400 6.00 10.93 16.01
CA ILE A 400 5.88 10.77 17.45
C ILE A 400 4.40 10.84 17.88
N ILE A 401 3.68 11.89 17.44
CA ILE A 401 2.28 12.09 17.83
C ILE A 401 1.40 10.97 17.30
N GLU A 402 1.48 10.67 15.99
CA GLU A 402 0.71 9.59 15.37
C GLU A 402 1.02 8.23 15.98
N GLY A 403 2.31 7.92 16.16
CA GLY A 403 2.75 6.65 16.76
C GLY A 403 2.22 6.47 18.18
N THR A 404 2.28 7.52 19.01
CA THR A 404 1.73 7.48 20.37
C THR A 404 0.22 7.29 20.37
N MET A 405 -0.50 8.00 19.49
CA MET A 405 -1.96 7.85 19.37
C MET A 405 -2.35 6.44 18.93
N LEU A 406 -1.66 5.86 17.95
CA LEU A 406 -1.93 4.48 17.52
C LEU A 406 -1.59 3.45 18.59
N LEU A 407 -0.48 3.63 19.32
CA LEU A 407 -0.13 2.75 20.43
C LEU A 407 -1.13 2.83 21.58
N SER A 408 -1.79 3.97 21.79
CA SER A 408 -2.81 4.13 22.83
C SER A 408 -4.04 3.23 22.64
N VAL A 409 -4.26 2.70 21.43
CA VAL A 409 -5.32 1.73 21.15
C VAL A 409 -5.21 0.50 22.06
N VAL A 410 -3.99 0.03 22.33
CA VAL A 410 -3.76 -1.17 23.15
C VAL A 410 -4.16 -0.97 24.62
N PRO A 411 -3.65 0.04 25.35
CA PRO A 411 -4.05 0.26 26.74
C PRO A 411 -5.54 0.64 26.87
N VAL A 412 -6.11 1.41 25.93
CA VAL A 412 -7.53 1.75 25.99
C VAL A 412 -8.38 0.48 25.80
N ALA A 413 -8.07 -0.35 24.80
CA ALA A 413 -8.75 -1.63 24.60
C ALA A 413 -8.59 -2.56 25.81
N TYR A 414 -7.40 -2.63 26.43
CA TYR A 414 -7.18 -3.42 27.63
C TYR A 414 -8.07 -2.97 28.80
N ILE A 415 -8.17 -1.66 29.05
CA ILE A 415 -9.02 -1.10 30.11
C ILE A 415 -10.48 -1.46 29.86
N LEU A 416 -10.96 -1.30 28.63
CA LEU A 416 -12.33 -1.61 28.25
C LEU A 416 -12.65 -3.11 28.45
N LEU A 417 -11.73 -3.99 28.06
CA LEU A 417 -11.92 -5.43 28.20
C LEU A 417 -11.87 -5.88 29.67
N LYS A 418 -10.90 -5.35 30.45
CA LYS A 418 -10.66 -5.80 31.83
C LYS A 418 -11.69 -5.28 32.83
N TYR A 419 -12.08 -4.02 32.74
CA TYR A 419 -12.93 -3.37 33.74
C TYR A 419 -14.38 -3.27 33.32
N PHE A 420 -14.66 -3.20 32.02
CA PHE A 420 -16.03 -3.06 31.52
C PHE A 420 -16.58 -4.36 30.90
N HIS A 421 -15.76 -5.41 30.80
CA HIS A 421 -16.15 -6.73 30.26
C HIS A 421 -16.92 -6.67 28.94
N ILE A 422 -16.49 -5.77 28.04
CA ILE A 422 -17.17 -5.52 26.77
C ILE A 422 -16.82 -6.63 25.77
N SER A 423 -17.66 -6.79 24.74
CA SER A 423 -17.48 -7.80 23.68
C SER A 423 -16.18 -7.59 22.85
N PRO A 424 -15.68 -8.63 22.18
CA PRO A 424 -14.44 -8.54 21.39
C PRO A 424 -14.48 -7.51 20.26
N GLU A 425 -15.68 -7.15 19.76
CA GLU A 425 -15.90 -6.10 18.76
C GLU A 425 -15.45 -4.72 19.24
N SER A 426 -15.53 -4.47 20.55
CA SER A 426 -15.14 -3.20 21.17
C SER A 426 -13.69 -2.81 20.87
N VAL A 427 -12.82 -3.79 20.69
CA VAL A 427 -11.40 -3.58 20.34
C VAL A 427 -11.27 -2.86 18.98
N PHE A 428 -12.06 -3.28 17.99
CA PHE A 428 -12.07 -2.68 16.65
C PHE A 428 -12.80 -1.34 16.63
N ILE A 429 -13.85 -1.21 17.43
CA ILE A 429 -14.59 0.05 17.62
C ILE A 429 -13.65 1.09 18.26
N THR A 430 -12.90 0.70 19.28
CA THR A 430 -11.88 1.57 19.92
C THR A 430 -10.84 2.02 18.88
N TYR A 431 -10.32 1.09 18.10
CA TYR A 431 -9.38 1.41 17.03
C TYR A 431 -9.99 2.38 16.02
N PHE A 432 -11.23 2.17 15.59
CA PHE A 432 -11.92 3.04 14.65
C PHE A 432 -12.04 4.48 15.18
N PHE A 433 -12.46 4.68 16.43
CA PHE A 433 -12.59 6.02 17.02
C PHE A 433 -11.23 6.71 17.20
N ILE A 434 -10.21 5.99 17.69
CA ILE A 434 -8.85 6.54 17.81
C ILE A 434 -8.31 6.92 16.43
N GLU A 435 -8.57 6.13 15.38
CA GLU A 435 -8.13 6.45 14.03
C GLU A 435 -8.85 7.68 13.46
N ILE A 436 -10.13 7.92 13.77
CA ILE A 436 -10.84 9.17 13.41
C ILE A 436 -10.17 10.37 14.08
N VAL A 437 -9.91 10.29 15.39
CA VAL A 437 -9.24 11.37 16.13
C VAL A 437 -7.84 11.60 15.56
N THR A 438 -7.12 10.52 15.29
CA THR A 438 -5.79 10.59 14.66
C THR A 438 -5.84 11.25 13.29
N GLN A 439 -6.87 10.99 12.48
CA GLN A 439 -7.03 11.65 11.18
C GLN A 439 -7.26 13.17 11.30
N ILE A 440 -8.02 13.60 12.29
CA ILE A 440 -8.22 15.03 12.57
C ILE A 440 -6.88 15.68 12.97
N VAL A 441 -6.12 15.02 13.84
CA VAL A 441 -4.79 15.48 14.27
C VAL A 441 -3.82 15.54 13.08
N ARG A 442 -3.85 14.56 12.16
CA ARG A 442 -3.07 14.58 10.90
C ARG A 442 -3.37 15.84 10.10
N VAL A 443 -4.62 16.17 9.89
CA VAL A 443 -5.03 17.35 9.13
C VAL A 443 -4.53 18.63 9.81
N ILE A 444 -4.71 18.77 11.13
CA ILE A 444 -4.28 19.93 11.91
C ILE A 444 -2.76 20.14 11.82
N ILE A 445 -1.98 19.06 11.85
CA ILE A 445 -0.52 19.15 11.82
C ILE A 445 0.00 19.37 10.40
N ILE A 446 -0.52 18.61 9.42
CA ILE A 446 0.10 18.51 8.09
C ILE A 446 -0.34 19.65 7.17
N TYR A 447 -1.62 20.05 7.19
CA TYR A 447 -2.13 21.04 6.25
C TYR A 447 -1.40 22.39 6.35
N PRO A 448 -1.14 22.95 7.55
CA PRO A 448 -0.32 24.17 7.66
C PRO A 448 1.11 23.99 7.16
N MET A 449 1.72 22.81 7.34
CA MET A 449 3.09 22.55 6.86
C MET A 449 3.23 22.60 5.33
N VAL A 450 2.14 22.31 4.62
CA VAL A 450 2.08 22.38 3.15
C VAL A 450 1.30 23.60 2.65
N LYS A 451 1.09 24.61 3.50
CA LYS A 451 0.38 25.85 3.20
C LYS A 451 -1.06 25.61 2.67
N MET A 452 -1.73 24.56 3.15
CA MET A 452 -3.09 24.22 2.75
C MET A 452 -4.09 24.61 3.86
N PRO A 453 -5.17 25.34 3.55
CA PRO A 453 -6.19 25.66 4.55
C PRO A 453 -6.86 24.41 5.11
N ILE A 454 -6.98 24.31 6.43
CA ILE A 454 -7.64 23.17 7.10
C ILE A 454 -9.10 23.04 6.65
N SER A 455 -9.77 24.17 6.39
CA SER A 455 -11.15 24.20 5.87
C SER A 455 -11.32 23.41 4.57
N TYR A 456 -10.27 23.26 3.75
CA TYR A 456 -10.33 22.46 2.52
C TYR A 456 -10.58 20.99 2.77
N TYR A 457 -10.10 20.44 3.90
CA TYR A 457 -10.42 19.07 4.27
C TYR A 457 -11.92 18.88 4.43
N PHE A 458 -12.57 19.77 5.16
CA PHE A 458 -14.01 19.67 5.41
C PHE A 458 -14.84 20.00 4.16
N THR A 459 -14.53 21.09 3.46
CA THR A 459 -15.35 21.57 2.33
C THR A 459 -15.10 20.82 1.03
N LYS A 460 -13.85 20.40 0.76
CA LYS A 460 -13.47 19.77 -0.51
C LYS A 460 -13.32 18.26 -0.44
N VAL A 461 -13.21 17.65 0.76
CA VAL A 461 -13.11 16.21 0.94
C VAL A 461 -14.33 15.68 1.68
N MET A 462 -14.54 16.09 2.94
CA MET A 462 -15.60 15.50 3.77
C MET A 462 -17.00 15.80 3.27
N TRP A 463 -17.29 17.06 2.92
CA TRP A 463 -18.62 17.46 2.47
C TRP A 463 -19.13 16.72 1.23
N PRO A 464 -18.35 16.58 0.13
CA PRO A 464 -18.74 15.73 -0.99
C PRO A 464 -18.95 14.27 -0.61
N ILE A 465 -18.13 13.72 0.30
CA ILE A 465 -18.26 12.33 0.76
C ILE A 465 -19.54 12.15 1.58
N VAL A 466 -19.84 13.05 2.50
CA VAL A 466 -21.08 12.98 3.29
C VAL A 466 -22.31 13.00 2.38
N LYS A 467 -22.35 13.84 1.34
CA LYS A 467 -23.43 13.84 0.35
C LYS A 467 -23.57 12.50 -0.38
N VAL A 468 -22.46 11.90 -0.78
CA VAL A 468 -22.48 10.58 -1.43
C VAL A 468 -22.96 9.51 -0.46
N CYS A 469 -22.43 9.51 0.76
CA CYS A 469 -22.80 8.52 1.78
C CYS A 469 -24.24 8.64 2.25
N SER A 470 -24.88 9.81 2.17
CA SER A 470 -26.30 9.96 2.57
C SER A 470 -27.27 9.20 1.66
N LEU A 471 -26.93 8.99 0.37
CA LEU A 471 -27.83 8.38 -0.61
C LEU A 471 -27.36 7.01 -1.13
N VAL A 472 -26.07 6.73 -1.07
CA VAL A 472 -25.48 5.52 -1.70
C VAL A 472 -26.01 4.21 -1.14
N TRP A 473 -26.46 4.18 0.13
CA TRP A 473 -26.97 3.00 0.81
C TRP A 473 -28.41 2.64 0.42
N ILE A 474 -29.18 3.61 -0.10
CA ILE A 474 -30.61 3.42 -0.34
C ILE A 474 -30.88 2.29 -1.36
N PRO A 475 -30.32 2.31 -2.59
CA PRO A 475 -30.57 1.23 -3.55
C PRO A 475 -30.13 -0.17 -3.08
N PRO A 476 -28.90 -0.36 -2.50
CA PRO A 476 -28.53 -1.64 -1.94
C PRO A 476 -29.43 -2.12 -0.80
N LEU A 477 -29.89 -1.19 0.06
CA LEU A 477 -30.81 -1.53 1.15
C LEU A 477 -32.16 -2.04 0.62
N LEU A 478 -32.71 -1.37 -0.37
CA LEU A 478 -33.96 -1.78 -1.03
C LEU A 478 -33.82 -3.19 -1.63
N VAL A 479 -32.73 -3.46 -2.35
CA VAL A 479 -32.46 -4.80 -2.90
C VAL A 479 -32.31 -5.85 -1.80
N ASN A 480 -31.63 -5.49 -0.70
CA ASN A 480 -31.44 -6.42 0.41
C ASN A 480 -32.77 -6.84 1.08
N ILE A 481 -33.73 -5.89 1.17
CA ILE A 481 -35.08 -6.14 1.71
C ILE A 481 -35.93 -6.91 0.70
N SER A 482 -35.87 -6.55 -0.60
CA SER A 482 -36.70 -7.16 -1.65
C SER A 482 -36.32 -8.61 -1.97
N ILE A 483 -35.06 -9.01 -1.72
CA ILE A 483 -34.57 -10.36 -1.96
C ILE A 483 -34.12 -10.97 -0.62
N PRO A 484 -35.04 -11.60 0.14
CA PRO A 484 -34.71 -12.10 1.48
C PRO A 484 -33.77 -13.32 1.44
N HIS A 485 -33.89 -14.18 0.40
CA HIS A 485 -33.06 -15.38 0.29
C HIS A 485 -31.60 -15.09 -0.04
N GLN A 486 -30.72 -15.62 0.78
CA GLN A 486 -29.27 -15.59 0.54
C GLN A 486 -28.94 -16.55 -0.63
N GLY A 487 -28.12 -16.07 -1.59
CA GLY A 487 -27.73 -16.89 -2.73
C GLY A 487 -26.76 -16.17 -3.66
N PHE A 488 -26.17 -16.94 -4.58
CA PHE A 488 -25.18 -16.41 -5.54
C PHE A 488 -25.76 -15.31 -6.45
N ILE A 489 -27.04 -15.46 -6.83
CA ILE A 489 -27.75 -14.45 -7.64
C ILE A 489 -27.90 -13.14 -6.86
N LYS A 490 -28.30 -13.21 -5.57
CA LYS A 490 -28.39 -12.02 -4.71
C LYS A 490 -27.03 -11.34 -4.58
N LEU A 491 -25.95 -12.09 -4.42
CA LEU A 491 -24.59 -11.51 -4.37
C LEU A 491 -24.26 -10.74 -5.64
N ILE A 492 -24.51 -11.31 -6.82
CA ILE A 492 -24.25 -10.65 -8.11
C ILE A 492 -25.09 -9.37 -8.25
N VAL A 493 -26.39 -9.46 -8.00
CA VAL A 493 -27.31 -8.30 -8.06
C VAL A 493 -26.84 -7.22 -7.09
N MET A 494 -26.49 -7.61 -5.85
CA MET A 494 -26.00 -6.67 -4.85
C MET A 494 -24.69 -5.98 -5.29
N CYS A 495 -23.74 -6.73 -5.85
CA CYS A 495 -22.50 -6.15 -6.41
C CYS A 495 -22.82 -5.13 -7.51
N ILE A 496 -23.67 -5.47 -8.45
CA ILE A 496 -24.06 -4.58 -9.55
C ILE A 496 -24.73 -3.32 -9.00
N VAL A 497 -25.70 -3.45 -8.12
CA VAL A 497 -26.45 -2.32 -7.55
C VAL A 497 -25.54 -1.43 -6.71
N CYS A 498 -24.65 -1.98 -5.88
CA CYS A 498 -23.69 -1.20 -5.10
C CYS A 498 -22.73 -0.41 -5.99
N VAL A 499 -22.22 -1.02 -7.06
CA VAL A 499 -21.34 -0.35 -8.03
C VAL A 499 -22.08 0.77 -8.75
N LEU A 500 -23.27 0.51 -9.29
CA LEU A 500 -24.08 1.50 -10.00
C LEU A 500 -24.52 2.64 -9.08
N SER A 501 -25.02 2.33 -7.88
CA SER A 501 -25.40 3.33 -6.88
C SER A 501 -24.23 4.25 -6.54
N THR A 502 -23.04 3.66 -6.29
CA THR A 502 -21.85 4.45 -5.98
C THR A 502 -21.44 5.31 -7.17
N MET A 503 -21.42 4.78 -8.39
CA MET A 503 -21.05 5.54 -9.60
C MET A 503 -22.00 6.71 -9.83
N VAL A 504 -23.30 6.50 -9.71
CA VAL A 504 -24.32 7.55 -9.88
C VAL A 504 -24.19 8.62 -8.78
N CYS A 505 -24.11 8.22 -7.51
CA CYS A 505 -23.98 9.16 -6.40
C CYS A 505 -22.67 9.97 -6.49
N VAL A 506 -21.55 9.34 -6.87
CA VAL A 506 -20.28 10.03 -7.07
C VAL A 506 -20.36 11.02 -8.23
N TYR A 507 -20.96 10.64 -9.35
CA TYR A 507 -21.13 11.53 -10.49
C TYR A 507 -22.01 12.74 -10.16
N VAL A 508 -23.16 12.52 -9.47
CA VAL A 508 -24.13 13.57 -9.19
C VAL A 508 -23.73 14.44 -7.99
N LEU A 509 -23.16 13.86 -6.92
CA LEU A 509 -22.92 14.54 -5.65
C LEU A 509 -21.43 14.69 -5.29
N GLY A 510 -20.60 13.73 -5.72
CA GLY A 510 -19.21 13.64 -5.33
C GLY A 510 -18.24 14.44 -6.20
N MET A 511 -18.58 14.68 -7.47
CA MET A 511 -17.74 15.40 -8.43
C MET A 511 -18.13 16.87 -8.55
N ASN A 512 -17.11 17.72 -8.74
CA ASN A 512 -17.34 19.11 -9.10
C ASN A 512 -17.60 19.27 -10.62
N VAL A 513 -18.05 20.47 -11.05
CA VAL A 513 -18.45 20.72 -12.45
C VAL A 513 -17.31 20.41 -13.43
N SER A 514 -16.09 20.86 -13.15
CA SER A 514 -14.94 20.63 -14.04
C SER A 514 -14.54 19.14 -14.14
N GLU A 515 -14.72 18.37 -13.07
CA GLU A 515 -14.48 16.91 -13.07
C GLU A 515 -15.54 16.18 -13.91
N ARG A 516 -16.81 16.58 -13.83
CA ARG A 516 -17.88 16.02 -14.65
C ARG A 516 -17.68 16.31 -16.13
N GLU A 517 -17.36 17.56 -16.49
CA GLU A 517 -17.06 17.94 -17.87
C GLU A 517 -15.90 17.15 -18.45
N PHE A 518 -14.85 16.95 -17.67
CA PHE A 518 -13.70 16.13 -18.08
C PHE A 518 -14.12 14.68 -18.35
N MET A 519 -14.93 14.08 -17.47
CA MET A 519 -15.48 12.73 -17.67
C MET A 519 -16.33 12.64 -18.94
N VAL A 520 -17.27 13.58 -19.14
CA VAL A 520 -18.14 13.61 -20.33
C VAL A 520 -17.32 13.73 -21.61
N LYS A 521 -16.33 14.62 -21.66
CA LYS A 521 -15.42 14.77 -22.81
C LYS A 521 -14.66 13.46 -23.11
N LYS A 522 -14.20 12.76 -22.08
CA LYS A 522 -13.51 11.47 -22.23
C LYS A 522 -14.42 10.36 -22.75
N VAL A 523 -15.64 10.26 -22.22
CA VAL A 523 -16.65 9.28 -22.67
C VAL A 523 -17.03 9.53 -24.12
N LYS A 524 -17.26 10.80 -24.50
CA LYS A 524 -17.54 11.17 -25.91
C LYS A 524 -16.38 10.83 -26.85
N ALA A 525 -15.13 11.10 -26.43
CA ALA A 525 -13.93 10.76 -27.21
C ALA A 525 -13.74 9.24 -27.35
N PHE A 526 -14.13 8.46 -26.36
CA PHE A 526 -14.07 7.00 -26.41
C PHE A 526 -15.15 6.43 -27.35
N LYS A 527 -16.39 6.93 -27.25
CA LYS A 527 -17.48 6.58 -28.19
C LYS A 527 -17.12 6.93 -29.63
N GLY A 528 -16.55 8.11 -29.89
CA GLY A 528 -16.13 8.49 -31.25
C GLY A 528 -15.05 7.59 -31.85
N LYS A 529 -14.13 7.04 -31.02
CA LYS A 529 -13.14 6.05 -31.47
C LYS A 529 -13.72 4.66 -31.72
N PHE A 530 -14.82 4.29 -31.09
CA PHE A 530 -15.45 2.98 -31.25
C PHE A 530 -16.40 2.92 -32.43
N TRP A 531 -16.95 4.06 -32.86
CA TRP A 531 -17.84 4.18 -34.02
C TRP A 531 -17.10 4.49 -35.33
N MET A 532 -15.78 4.79 -35.27
CA MET A 532 -14.92 4.99 -36.44
C MET A 532 -14.05 3.76 -36.76
N LYS A 533 -14.30 2.62 -36.17
CA LYS A 533 -13.81 1.29 -36.53
C LYS A 533 -15.01 0.42 -36.92
#